data_c71f3a9e97facf307480b2f71e308c9a
#
_entry.id   c71f3a9e97facf307480b2f71e308c9a
#
_cell.length_a   1.000
_cell.length_b   1.000
_cell.length_c   1.000
_cell.angle_alpha   90.00
_cell.angle_beta   90.00
_cell.angle_gamma   90.00
#
_symmetry.space_group_name_H-M   'P 1'
#
loop_
_entity.id
_entity.type
_entity.pdbx_description
1 polymer ?
#
loop_
_entity_poly.entity_id
_entity_poly.type
_entity_poly.pdbx_seq_one_letter_code
_entity_poly.pdbx_strand_id
1 'polypeptide(L)'
;MATKFQDEVDKLLECSVCLEQFKEPKMLKCFHSFCLDPCLKNMANYHPQATAENKYSVVCAICRKKSTVDDLSNFPNNLYLQDLIQIRENHSQADEILNRTGSGKYELF
;
A
#
# COMPACT_ATOMS: atom_id res chain seq x y z
N MET A 1 -17.02 1.71 -21.60
CA MET A 1 -16.05 1.64 -21.13
C MET A 1 -15.66 1.49 -19.76
N ALA A 2 -15.49 0.31 -19.42
CA ALA A 2 -14.99 -0.06 -18.15
C ALA A 2 -13.61 0.49 -17.92
N THR A 3 -12.99 0.90 -18.99
CA THR A 3 -11.61 1.29 -18.91
C THR A 3 -11.37 2.51 -18.02
N LYS A 4 -12.28 3.46 -18.01
CA LYS A 4 -12.06 4.64 -17.21
C LYS A 4 -12.09 4.32 -15.73
N PHE A 5 -13.06 3.53 -15.32
CA PHE A 5 -13.15 3.13 -13.92
C PHE A 5 -11.94 2.27 -13.55
N GLN A 6 -11.52 1.40 -14.43
CA GLN A 6 -10.38 0.55 -14.20
C GLN A 6 -9.12 1.38 -14.02
N ASP A 7 -8.95 2.41 -14.83
CA ASP A 7 -7.78 3.27 -14.72
C ASP A 7 -7.75 4.00 -13.40
N GLU A 8 -8.89 4.44 -12.91
CA GLU A 8 -8.96 5.12 -11.64
C GLU A 8 -8.63 4.18 -10.49
N VAL A 9 -9.13 2.97 -10.55
CA VAL A 9 -8.81 1.97 -9.54
C VAL A 9 -7.32 1.67 -9.57
N ASP A 10 -6.74 1.51 -10.75
CA ASP A 10 -5.33 1.24 -10.88
C ASP A 10 -4.49 2.34 -10.24
N LYS A 11 -4.89 3.58 -10.43
CA LYS A 11 -4.14 4.69 -9.83
C LYS A 11 -4.22 4.68 -8.32
N LEU A 12 -5.33 4.26 -7.76
CA LEU A 12 -5.46 4.18 -6.32
C LEU A 12 -4.57 3.10 -5.73
N LEU A 13 -4.21 2.12 -6.55
CA LEU A 13 -3.38 1.01 -6.09
C LEU A 13 -1.91 1.20 -6.47
N GLU A 14 -1.55 2.37 -6.97
CA GLU A 14 -0.19 2.69 -7.34
C GLU A 14 0.51 3.49 -6.27
N CYS A 15 1.74 3.12 -5.98
CA CYS A 15 2.57 3.91 -5.10
C CYS A 15 3.02 5.17 -5.86
N SER A 16 2.85 6.34 -5.24
CA SER A 16 3.16 7.59 -5.91
C SER A 16 4.67 7.82 -6.06
N VAL A 17 5.48 7.02 -5.41
CA VAL A 17 6.93 7.17 -5.49
C VAL A 17 7.51 6.31 -6.60
N CYS A 18 7.19 5.03 -6.62
CA CYS A 18 7.73 4.14 -7.64
C CYS A 18 6.82 4.00 -8.85
N LEU A 19 5.60 4.48 -8.76
CA LEU A 19 4.62 4.43 -9.84
C LEU A 19 4.24 3.02 -10.25
N GLU A 20 4.48 2.07 -9.34
CA GLU A 20 4.07 0.69 -9.55
C GLU A 20 3.03 0.33 -8.51
N GLN A 21 2.38 -0.79 -8.72
CA GLN A 21 1.41 -1.26 -7.77
C GLN A 21 2.08 -1.42 -6.40
N PHE A 22 1.36 -1.05 -5.35
CA PHE A 22 1.90 -1.16 -4.00
C PHE A 22 2.39 -2.57 -3.70
N LYS A 23 3.57 -2.64 -3.06
CA LYS A 23 4.11 -3.87 -2.53
C LYS A 23 4.40 -3.62 -1.07
N GLU A 24 3.82 -4.41 -0.20
CA GLU A 24 3.93 -4.22 1.23
C GLU A 24 3.67 -2.77 1.62
N PRO A 25 2.46 -2.25 1.32
CA PRO A 25 2.21 -0.84 1.61
C PRO A 25 2.21 -0.58 3.09
N LYS A 26 3.07 0.32 3.53
CA LYS A 26 3.16 0.78 4.89
C LYS A 26 2.55 2.16 5.00
N MET A 27 1.89 2.42 6.11
CA MET A 27 1.19 3.68 6.29
C MET A 27 1.96 4.56 7.25
N LEU A 28 2.22 5.79 6.84
CA LEU A 28 2.85 6.78 7.69
C LEU A 28 1.83 7.34 8.67
N LYS A 29 2.33 8.11 9.63
CA LYS A 29 1.43 8.71 10.63
C LYS A 29 0.45 9.69 10.03
N CYS A 30 0.73 10.19 8.83
CA CYS A 30 -0.20 11.06 8.11
C CYS A 30 -1.20 10.26 7.26
N PHE A 31 -1.16 8.94 7.37
CA PHE A 31 -2.08 8.02 6.67
C PHE A 31 -1.83 7.88 5.18
N HIS A 32 -0.76 8.45 4.65
CA HIS A 32 -0.34 8.17 3.29
C HIS A 32 0.52 6.91 3.30
N SER A 33 0.42 6.12 2.26
CA SER A 33 1.09 4.83 2.18
C SER A 33 2.11 4.77 1.06
N PHE A 34 3.15 4.01 1.28
CA PHE A 34 4.20 3.80 0.29
C PHE A 34 4.72 2.39 0.43
N CYS A 35 5.31 1.87 -0.63
CA CYS A 35 5.96 0.56 -0.56
C CYS A 35 7.06 0.59 0.48
N LEU A 36 7.19 -0.49 1.24
CA LEU A 36 8.30 -0.57 2.18
C LEU A 36 9.62 -0.56 1.43
N ASP A 37 9.73 -1.32 0.38
CA ASP A 37 10.95 -1.46 -0.39
C ASP A 37 10.59 -1.33 -1.86
N PRO A 38 11.19 -0.42 -2.59
CA PRO A 38 12.32 0.43 -2.19
C PRO A 38 11.92 1.79 -1.64
N CYS A 39 10.64 2.12 -1.64
CA CYS A 39 10.23 3.51 -1.45
C CYS A 39 10.56 4.04 -0.07
N LEU A 40 10.04 3.42 0.98
CA LEU A 40 10.32 3.92 2.33
C LEU A 40 11.79 3.81 2.66
N LYS A 41 12.44 2.75 2.22
CA LYS A 41 13.85 2.59 2.48
C LYS A 41 14.68 3.70 1.85
N ASN A 42 14.26 4.16 0.68
CA ASN A 42 14.97 5.24 0.01
C ASN A 42 14.60 6.61 0.57
N MET A 43 13.40 6.75 1.09
CA MET A 43 12.93 8.03 1.64
C MET A 43 13.40 8.25 3.07
N ALA A 44 13.78 7.19 3.76
CA ALA A 44 14.06 7.28 5.19
C ALA A 44 15.43 7.87 5.48
N ASN A 45 15.50 8.59 6.59
CA ASN A 45 16.76 9.07 7.13
C ASN A 45 17.01 8.35 8.45
N TYR A 46 18.22 7.84 8.59
CA TYR A 46 18.60 7.12 9.80
C TYR A 46 19.31 8.07 10.77
N HIS A 47 18.92 8.01 12.02
CA HIS A 47 19.44 8.89 13.07
C HIS A 47 19.99 8.05 14.20
N PRO A 48 21.27 7.66 14.14
CA PRO A 48 21.81 6.73 15.13
C PRO A 48 21.83 7.29 16.54
N GLN A 49 21.83 8.62 16.67
CA GLN A 49 21.87 9.25 17.98
C GLN A 49 20.51 9.51 18.58
N ALA A 50 19.46 9.21 17.83
CA ALA A 50 18.11 9.50 18.31
C ALA A 50 17.64 8.40 19.26
N THR A 51 16.54 8.69 19.96
CA THR A 51 15.90 7.67 20.79
C THR A 51 15.41 6.52 19.93
N ALA A 52 15.10 5.40 20.59
CA ALA A 52 14.71 4.22 19.85
C ALA A 52 13.53 4.48 18.93
N GLU A 53 12.57 5.28 19.39
CA GLU A 53 11.36 5.52 18.62
C GLU A 53 11.58 6.45 17.43
N ASN A 54 12.74 7.10 17.37
CA ASN A 54 12.99 8.11 16.35
C ASN A 54 14.21 7.78 15.50
N LYS A 55 14.59 6.52 15.45
CA LYS A 55 15.77 6.12 14.70
C LYS A 55 15.64 6.42 13.22
N TYR A 56 14.45 6.33 12.67
CA TYR A 56 14.20 6.62 11.27
C TYR A 56 13.16 7.69 11.15
N SER A 57 13.38 8.62 10.22
CA SER A 57 12.37 9.60 9.89
C SER A 57 12.07 9.54 8.40
N VAL A 58 10.82 9.75 8.06
CA VAL A 58 10.37 9.74 6.68
C VAL A 58 9.51 10.97 6.48
N VAL A 59 9.82 11.74 5.43
CA VAL A 59 9.00 12.87 5.05
C VAL A 59 8.07 12.40 3.92
N CYS A 60 6.77 12.52 4.16
CA CYS A 60 5.77 12.06 3.20
C CYS A 60 5.94 12.80 1.88
N ALA A 61 5.98 12.07 0.78
CA ALA A 61 6.13 12.66 -0.54
C ALA A 61 4.87 13.41 -0.97
N ILE A 62 3.75 13.15 -0.32
CA ILE A 62 2.48 13.76 -0.70
C ILE A 62 2.20 15.01 0.12
N CYS A 63 2.24 14.90 1.45
CA CYS A 63 1.87 16.02 2.31
C CYS A 63 3.03 16.64 3.06
N ARG A 64 4.21 16.10 2.92
CA ARG A 64 5.44 16.61 3.52
C ARG A 64 5.49 16.53 5.03
N LYS A 65 4.57 15.82 5.65
CA LYS A 65 4.63 15.63 7.08
C LYS A 65 5.67 14.57 7.42
N LYS A 66 6.33 14.77 8.54
CA LYS A 66 7.39 13.88 8.97
C LYS A 66 6.84 12.83 9.92
N SER A 67 7.24 11.60 9.71
CA SER A 67 6.90 10.49 10.60
C SER A 67 8.18 9.86 11.10
N THR A 68 8.19 9.44 12.35
CA THR A 68 9.37 8.79 12.92
C THR A 68 9.00 7.42 13.44
N VAL A 69 9.97 6.52 13.45
CA VAL A 69 9.73 5.13 13.85
C VAL A 69 11.07 4.51 14.22
N ASP A 70 11.01 3.45 15.03
CA ASP A 70 12.22 2.74 15.41
C ASP A 70 12.75 1.86 14.28
N ASP A 71 11.87 1.30 13.46
CA ASP A 71 12.22 0.46 12.34
C ASP A 71 11.15 0.64 11.29
N LEU A 72 11.56 0.81 10.05
CA LEU A 72 10.61 1.08 8.97
C LEU A 72 9.54 0.01 8.86
N SER A 73 9.90 -1.24 9.15
CA SER A 73 8.93 -2.32 9.08
C SER A 73 7.86 -2.21 10.16
N ASN A 74 8.06 -1.36 11.15
CA ASN A 74 7.07 -1.16 12.20
C ASN A 74 6.00 -0.14 11.87
N PHE A 75 6.12 0.58 10.77
CA PHE A 75 4.96 1.30 10.29
C PHE A 75 3.86 0.29 9.99
N PRO A 76 2.61 0.61 10.33
CA PRO A 76 1.54 -0.35 10.11
C PRO A 76 1.33 -0.66 8.64
N ASN A 77 0.99 -1.90 8.37
CA ASN A 77 0.60 -2.30 7.03
C ASN A 77 -0.72 -1.64 6.68
N ASN A 78 -0.84 -1.18 5.45
CA ASN A 78 -2.13 -0.70 4.99
C ASN A 78 -2.92 -1.90 4.48
N LEU A 79 -3.63 -2.54 5.39
CA LEU A 79 -4.39 -3.74 5.06
C LEU A 79 -5.49 -3.46 4.05
N TYR A 80 -6.01 -2.25 4.09
CA TYR A 80 -7.04 -1.86 3.16
C TYR A 80 -6.53 -1.91 1.72
N LEU A 81 -5.35 -1.34 1.49
CA LEU A 81 -4.74 -1.42 0.17
C LEU A 81 -4.37 -2.84 -0.20
N GLN A 82 -3.88 -3.61 0.76
CA GLN A 82 -3.54 -5.00 0.48
C GLN A 82 -4.77 -5.79 0.06
N ASP A 83 -5.89 -5.56 0.73
CA ASP A 83 -7.12 -6.23 0.39
C ASP A 83 -7.62 -5.82 -1.00
N LEU A 84 -7.53 -4.53 -1.30
CA LEU A 84 -7.97 -4.05 -2.61
C LEU A 84 -7.13 -4.64 -3.73
N ILE A 85 -5.84 -4.72 -3.52
CA ILE A 85 -4.94 -5.28 -4.51
C ILE A 85 -5.28 -6.75 -4.73
N GLN A 86 -5.54 -7.47 -3.66
CA GLN A 86 -5.87 -8.87 -3.77
C GLN A 86 -7.20 -9.07 -4.49
N ILE A 87 -8.17 -8.24 -4.20
CA ILE A 87 -9.45 -8.29 -4.89
C ILE A 87 -9.24 -8.05 -6.38
N ARG A 88 -8.42 -7.07 -6.72
CA ARG A 88 -8.17 -6.78 -8.12
C ARG A 88 -7.47 -7.94 -8.82
N GLU A 89 -6.49 -8.54 -8.17
CA GLU A 89 -5.80 -9.68 -8.75
C GLU A 89 -6.74 -10.86 -8.91
N ASN A 90 -7.57 -11.09 -7.91
CA ASN A 90 -8.52 -12.18 -8.01
C ASN A 90 -9.58 -11.91 -9.07
N HIS A 91 -9.88 -10.64 -9.29
CA HIS A 91 -10.88 -10.29 -10.29
C HIS A 91 -10.42 -10.64 -11.69
N SER A 92 -9.13 -10.54 -11.95
CA SER A 92 -8.64 -10.88 -13.27
C SER A 92 -8.83 -12.38 -13.58
N GLN A 93 -9.02 -13.19 -12.54
CA GLN A 93 -9.32 -14.60 -12.69
C GLN A 93 -10.76 -14.92 -12.35
N ALA A 94 -11.51 -13.92 -11.98
CA ALA A 94 -12.84 -14.14 -11.42
C ALA A 94 -13.82 -14.76 -12.39
N ASP A 95 -13.68 -14.45 -13.66
CA ASP A 95 -14.60 -14.99 -14.64
C ASP A 95 -14.55 -16.50 -14.66
N GLU A 96 -13.36 -17.06 -14.65
CA GLU A 96 -13.25 -18.50 -14.63
C GLU A 96 -13.79 -19.09 -13.35
N ILE A 97 -13.45 -18.46 -12.24
CA ILE A 97 -13.86 -18.99 -10.95
C ILE A 97 -15.36 -18.93 -10.79
N LEU A 98 -15.95 -17.82 -11.15
CA LEU A 98 -17.38 -17.66 -11.01
C LEU A 98 -18.14 -18.62 -11.90
N ASN A 99 -17.63 -18.87 -13.08
CA ASN A 99 -18.28 -19.79 -13.98
C ASN A 99 -18.27 -21.21 -13.48
N ARG A 100 -17.27 -21.55 -12.66
CA ARG A 100 -17.17 -22.91 -12.19
C ARG A 100 -17.89 -23.16 -10.88
N THR A 101 -17.72 -22.25 -9.95
CA THR A 101 -18.16 -22.52 -8.60
C THR A 101 -19.33 -21.72 -8.14
N GLY A 102 -19.79 -20.83 -8.96
CA GLY A 102 -20.80 -19.92 -8.50
C GLY A 102 -20.18 -18.93 -7.55
N SER A 103 -21.00 -18.22 -6.85
CA SER A 103 -20.52 -17.11 -6.08
C SER A 103 -20.75 -17.22 -4.61
N GLY A 104 -20.93 -18.41 -4.14
CA GLY A 104 -21.26 -18.57 -2.76
C GLY A 104 -20.34 -17.87 -1.81
N LYS A 105 -19.08 -17.87 -2.10
CA LYS A 105 -18.16 -17.26 -1.21
C LYS A 105 -18.32 -15.79 -1.07
N TYR A 106 -18.80 -15.13 -2.09
CA TYR A 106 -18.86 -13.70 -2.08
C TYR A 106 -20.08 -13.17 -1.41
N GLU A 107 -21.00 -14.05 -1.13
CA GLU A 107 -22.20 -13.61 -0.48
C GLU A 107 -22.02 -13.38 0.97
N LEU A 108 -20.87 -13.70 1.49
CA LEU A 108 -20.63 -13.50 2.90
C LEU A 108 -20.45 -12.05 3.29
N PHE A 109 -20.32 -11.20 2.35
CA PHE A 109 -20.19 -9.79 2.65
C PHE A 109 -21.51 -9.09 2.87
#